data_69c18cc7c0e9601db6510440ed1aa832
#
_entry.id   69c18cc7c0e9601db6510440ed1aa832
#
_cell.length_a   1.000
_cell.length_b   1.000
_cell.length_c   1.000
_cell.angle_alpha   90.00
_cell.angle_beta   90.00
_cell.angle_gamma   90.00
#
_symmetry.space_group_name_H-M   'P 1'
#
loop_
_entity.id
_entity.type
_entity.pdbx_description
1 polymer ?
#
loop_
_entity_poly.entity_id
_entity_poly.type
_entity_poly.pdbx_seq_one_letter_code
_entity_poly.pdbx_strand_id
1 'polypeptide(L)'
;MTVVPIQNIRNFSIVAHIDHGKSTLADRLIQLTGGLEEREMKEQVLDSMDIERERGITIKAQTVRLKYKARDGKDYVLNLIDTPGHVDFAYEVNRSLAACEGSLLVVDASQGVEAQTLANVYQAIDNGHEIVPILNKVDLPAAEPAKIKQQIEDVIGLDASNAIEISAKTGLNVPEVLEAIVTRLPPPKGDRDATLKALLVDSWYDVYLGVVVLVRIVDGVLKKGMRIRMMGTNSAYEVDRTGVFTPKLAPVDELGPGEIGMLTASIKEVADTRVGDTITDDRKPVDKPLPGFRPAVPVVFCGLFPVDAAQFEELRAAMGRLRLNDASFSYEMETSAALGFGFRCGFLGLLHLEIIQERLSREFNLDLIATAPSVIYKMALRNGTEIEIHNPVDMPDPTQILEMQEPWIEATILTPDEYLGSVLKLCQDRRGEQKELTYVGNRAMVKYDLPLNEVVFDFYDRLKSVSRGYASFDYHLTDYKPADLVKLQMLVNGDPVDALAMLVHRTRAESRGRAMAEKLKELIPPHMFQVPIQAAIGGKIIARETVRAFRKDVTAKCYGGDATRKRKLLDKQKEGKKRMRQFGKVDIPQEAFIAALKVDV
;
A
#
# COMPACT_ATOMS: atom_id res chain seq x y z
N MET A 1 29.97 -6.19 -25.20
CA MET A 1 30.44 -5.59 -23.92
C MET A 1 31.41 -6.55 -23.26
N THR A 2 32.51 -6.06 -22.65
CA THR A 2 33.40 -6.92 -21.83
C THR A 2 32.64 -7.52 -20.66
N VAL A 3 32.76 -8.83 -20.49
CA VAL A 3 32.16 -9.55 -19.36
C VAL A 3 32.77 -9.02 -18.06
N VAL A 4 31.93 -8.46 -17.19
CA VAL A 4 32.39 -7.97 -15.88
C VAL A 4 32.63 -9.16 -14.95
N PRO A 5 33.81 -9.26 -14.30
CA PRO A 5 34.04 -10.29 -13.30
C PRO A 5 33.00 -10.21 -12.18
N ILE A 6 32.48 -11.35 -11.74
CA ILE A 6 31.45 -11.43 -10.69
C ILE A 6 31.90 -10.72 -9.38
N GLN A 7 33.19 -10.75 -9.08
CA GLN A 7 33.80 -10.08 -7.92
C GLN A 7 33.70 -8.56 -7.98
N ASN A 8 33.48 -7.98 -9.16
CA ASN A 8 33.33 -6.54 -9.37
C ASN A 8 31.85 -6.13 -9.51
N ILE A 9 30.92 -6.99 -9.18
CA ILE A 9 29.49 -6.68 -9.14
C ILE A 9 29.08 -6.43 -7.69
N ARG A 10 28.22 -5.43 -7.47
CA ARG A 10 27.58 -5.16 -6.18
C ARG A 10 26.08 -4.94 -6.42
N ASN A 11 25.26 -5.75 -5.77
CA ASN A 11 23.81 -5.59 -5.80
C ASN A 11 23.36 -5.12 -4.42
N PHE A 12 22.71 -3.99 -4.38
CA PHE A 12 22.32 -3.39 -3.12
C PHE A 12 21.01 -2.61 -3.25
N SER A 13 20.34 -2.48 -2.12
CA SER A 13 19.14 -1.67 -1.95
C SER A 13 19.40 -0.50 -1.00
N ILE A 14 18.52 0.49 -1.02
CA ILE A 14 18.52 1.58 -0.05
C ILE A 14 17.31 1.39 0.87
N VAL A 15 17.58 1.17 2.14
CA VAL A 15 16.57 1.04 3.21
C VAL A 15 16.52 2.36 3.98
N ALA A 16 15.35 2.99 4.02
CA ALA A 16 15.15 4.27 4.70
C ALA A 16 13.69 4.45 5.08
N HIS A 17 13.44 5.29 6.09
CA HIS A 17 12.10 5.83 6.33
C HIS A 17 11.72 6.86 5.26
N ILE A 18 10.43 7.15 5.16
CA ILE A 18 9.92 8.24 4.30
C ILE A 18 10.60 9.55 4.73
N ASP A 19 10.96 10.39 3.76
CA ASP A 19 11.64 11.68 3.95
C ASP A 19 13.07 11.62 4.53
N HIS A 20 13.67 10.45 4.78
CA HIS A 20 15.08 10.36 5.18
C HIS A 20 16.08 10.63 4.04
N GLY A 21 15.58 10.83 2.81
CA GLY A 21 16.37 11.23 1.65
C GLY A 21 16.89 10.08 0.79
N LYS A 22 16.17 8.94 0.79
CA LYS A 22 16.44 7.77 -0.04
C LYS A 22 16.58 8.11 -1.54
N SER A 23 15.53 8.68 -2.14
CA SER A 23 15.51 9.03 -3.57
C SER A 23 16.55 10.11 -3.91
N THR A 24 16.78 11.07 -3.00
CA THR A 24 17.84 12.08 -3.17
C THR A 24 19.24 11.45 -3.19
N LEU A 25 19.50 10.45 -2.34
CA LEU A 25 20.78 9.71 -2.36
C LEU A 25 20.90 8.90 -3.64
N ALA A 26 19.85 8.20 -4.08
CA ALA A 26 19.83 7.46 -5.32
C ALA A 26 20.18 8.36 -6.53
N ASP A 27 19.57 9.55 -6.62
CA ASP A 27 19.87 10.55 -7.64
C ASP A 27 21.34 10.98 -7.63
N ARG A 28 21.93 11.19 -6.44
CA ARG A 28 23.35 11.53 -6.31
C ARG A 28 24.28 10.40 -6.76
N LEU A 29 23.94 9.15 -6.43
CA LEU A 29 24.72 8.00 -6.89
C LEU A 29 24.68 7.87 -8.41
N ILE A 30 23.50 8.08 -9.04
CA ILE A 30 23.32 8.08 -10.50
C ILE A 30 24.15 9.23 -11.13
N GLN A 31 24.09 10.42 -10.56
CA GLN A 31 24.83 11.59 -11.05
C GLN A 31 26.34 11.37 -10.99
N LEU A 32 26.87 10.94 -9.85
CA LEU A 32 28.32 10.75 -9.65
C LEU A 32 28.91 9.62 -10.51
N THR A 33 28.10 8.64 -10.88
CA THR A 33 28.52 7.53 -11.75
C THR A 33 28.30 7.81 -13.24
N GLY A 34 27.81 9.02 -13.58
CA GLY A 34 27.58 9.42 -14.98
C GLY A 34 26.44 8.64 -15.65
N GLY A 35 25.48 8.13 -14.88
CA GLY A 35 24.32 7.40 -15.41
C GLY A 35 23.39 8.28 -16.25
N LEU A 36 23.35 9.60 -15.98
CA LEU A 36 22.64 10.61 -16.76
C LEU A 36 23.49 11.84 -16.95
N GLU A 37 23.31 12.56 -18.08
CA GLU A 37 23.89 13.87 -18.27
C GLU A 37 23.24 14.90 -17.35
N GLU A 38 23.97 15.92 -16.92
CA GLU A 38 23.50 16.94 -15.98
C GLU A 38 22.18 17.62 -16.41
N ARG A 39 22.00 17.83 -17.73
CA ARG A 39 20.79 18.38 -18.33
C ARG A 39 19.58 17.41 -18.34
N GLU A 40 19.82 16.10 -18.18
CA GLU A 40 18.78 15.06 -18.14
C GLU A 40 18.37 14.72 -16.70
N MET A 41 19.14 15.18 -15.71
CA MET A 41 18.83 15.00 -14.30
C MET A 41 17.53 15.76 -13.94
N LYS A 42 16.57 15.01 -13.42
CA LYS A 42 15.37 15.53 -12.76
C LYS A 42 15.42 15.08 -11.30
N GLU A 43 14.69 15.74 -10.45
CA GLU A 43 14.52 15.25 -9.09
C GLU A 43 13.77 13.91 -9.12
N GLN A 44 14.19 12.96 -8.28
CA GLN A 44 13.59 11.62 -8.14
C GLN A 44 13.56 10.85 -9.49
N VAL A 45 14.73 10.67 -10.10
CA VAL A 45 14.89 10.03 -11.43
C VAL A 45 14.28 8.63 -11.46
N LEU A 46 14.36 7.87 -10.36
CA LEU A 46 13.85 6.51 -10.25
C LEU A 46 12.34 6.48 -9.97
N ASP A 47 11.76 7.54 -9.41
CA ASP A 47 10.33 7.62 -9.18
C ASP A 47 9.62 7.93 -10.51
N SER A 48 9.18 6.87 -11.20
CA SER A 48 8.66 6.96 -12.58
C SER A 48 7.24 7.49 -12.68
N MET A 49 6.43 7.34 -11.62
CA MET A 49 5.03 7.78 -11.58
C MET A 49 4.94 9.23 -11.06
N ASP A 50 4.01 10.01 -11.62
CA ASP A 50 3.75 11.37 -11.12
C ASP A 50 3.30 11.36 -9.66
N ILE A 51 2.50 10.35 -9.27
CA ILE A 51 2.01 10.17 -7.91
C ILE A 51 3.14 9.88 -6.90
N GLU A 52 4.22 9.19 -7.31
CA GLU A 52 5.41 8.98 -6.48
C GLU A 52 6.09 10.31 -6.17
N ARG A 53 6.29 11.13 -7.19
CA ARG A 53 6.94 12.46 -7.07
C ARG A 53 6.11 13.45 -6.26
N GLU A 54 4.79 13.48 -6.47
CA GLU A 54 3.89 14.37 -5.74
C GLU A 54 3.79 14.02 -4.25
N ARG A 55 3.77 12.72 -3.94
CA ARG A 55 3.66 12.22 -2.56
C ARG A 55 5.00 12.07 -1.86
N GLY A 56 6.12 12.15 -2.59
CA GLY A 56 7.47 11.95 -2.07
C GLY A 56 7.74 10.52 -1.58
N ILE A 57 7.05 9.53 -2.16
CA ILE A 57 7.17 8.12 -1.78
C ILE A 57 7.46 7.26 -3.00
N THR A 58 8.32 6.25 -2.84
CA THR A 58 8.48 5.20 -3.85
C THR A 58 7.39 4.15 -3.66
N ILE A 59 6.64 3.86 -4.73
CA ILE A 59 5.56 2.86 -4.74
C ILE A 59 6.07 1.56 -5.32
N LYS A 60 6.75 1.63 -6.47
CA LYS A 60 7.28 0.47 -7.18
C LYS A 60 8.81 0.48 -7.17
N ALA A 61 9.41 -0.67 -6.81
CA ALA A 61 10.85 -0.82 -6.85
C ALA A 61 11.39 -0.61 -8.28
N GLN A 62 12.43 0.21 -8.40
CA GLN A 62 13.12 0.47 -9.67
C GLN A 62 14.56 0.00 -9.58
N THR A 63 15.09 -0.49 -10.67
CA THR A 63 16.49 -0.93 -10.74
C THR A 63 17.31 -0.07 -11.68
N VAL A 64 18.55 0.22 -11.29
CA VAL A 64 19.49 0.91 -12.14
C VAL A 64 20.88 0.29 -12.03
N ARG A 65 21.52 0.09 -13.17
CA ARG A 65 22.90 -0.36 -13.29
C ARG A 65 23.82 0.85 -13.46
N LEU A 66 24.75 1.00 -12.53
CA LEU A 66 25.74 2.08 -12.51
C LEU A 66 27.13 1.51 -12.79
N LYS A 67 27.97 2.25 -13.50
CA LYS A 67 29.38 1.93 -13.71
C LYS A 67 30.22 2.85 -12.83
N TYR A 68 31.04 2.26 -11.99
CA TYR A 68 31.86 3.02 -11.07
C TYR A 68 33.33 2.60 -11.14
N LYS A 69 34.23 3.56 -11.33
CA LYS A 69 35.66 3.34 -11.22
C LYS A 69 36.10 3.69 -9.81
N ALA A 70 36.39 2.68 -9.02
CA ALA A 70 36.76 2.84 -7.62
C ALA A 70 38.22 3.34 -7.45
N ARG A 71 38.55 3.78 -6.24
CA ARG A 71 39.90 4.26 -5.88
C ARG A 71 40.96 3.18 -6.00
N ASP A 72 40.59 1.90 -5.97
CA ASP A 72 41.51 0.77 -6.25
C ASP A 72 41.87 0.62 -7.73
N GLY A 73 41.33 1.47 -8.59
CA GLY A 73 41.57 1.52 -10.03
C GLY A 73 40.75 0.54 -10.85
N LYS A 74 39.92 -0.31 -10.24
CA LYS A 74 39.05 -1.27 -10.94
C LYS A 74 37.72 -0.65 -11.33
N ASP A 75 37.13 -1.21 -12.38
CA ASP A 75 35.77 -0.89 -12.79
C ASP A 75 34.78 -1.85 -12.12
N TYR A 76 33.77 -1.30 -11.49
CA TYR A 76 32.68 -2.01 -10.82
C TYR A 76 31.35 -1.78 -11.51
N VAL A 77 30.48 -2.77 -11.43
CA VAL A 77 29.07 -2.68 -11.77
C VAL A 77 28.27 -2.66 -10.47
N LEU A 78 27.56 -1.57 -10.25
CA LEU A 78 26.73 -1.36 -9.08
C LEU A 78 25.27 -1.44 -9.53
N ASN A 79 24.54 -2.46 -9.11
CA ASN A 79 23.11 -2.60 -9.36
C ASN A 79 22.36 -2.11 -8.13
N LEU A 80 21.77 -0.92 -8.23
CA LEU A 80 20.91 -0.36 -7.21
C LEU A 80 19.48 -0.80 -7.48
N ILE A 81 18.80 -1.32 -6.45
CA ILE A 81 17.34 -1.49 -6.44
C ILE A 81 16.78 -0.50 -5.42
N ASP A 82 16.05 0.50 -5.92
CA ASP A 82 15.35 1.46 -5.07
C ASP A 82 14.07 0.83 -4.52
N THR A 83 13.92 0.77 -3.19
CA THR A 83 12.83 0.05 -2.52
C THR A 83 11.83 1.02 -1.92
N PRO A 84 10.52 0.68 -1.90
CA PRO A 84 9.54 1.45 -1.12
C PRO A 84 9.92 1.54 0.36
N GLY A 85 9.51 2.63 1.01
CA GLY A 85 9.73 2.80 2.46
C GLY A 85 8.52 2.46 3.33
N HIS A 86 7.32 2.33 2.76
CA HIS A 86 6.07 2.18 3.49
C HIS A 86 5.68 0.72 3.73
N VAL A 87 5.08 0.44 4.90
CA VAL A 87 4.67 -0.92 5.31
C VAL A 87 3.73 -1.63 4.31
N ASP A 88 2.81 -0.91 3.68
CA ASP A 88 1.91 -1.47 2.68
C ASP A 88 2.66 -2.12 1.51
N PHE A 89 3.90 -1.71 1.25
CA PHE A 89 4.75 -2.23 0.19
C PHE A 89 5.83 -3.19 0.70
N ALA A 90 5.68 -3.75 1.89
CA ALA A 90 6.64 -4.70 2.46
C ALA A 90 6.91 -5.91 1.53
N TYR A 91 5.93 -6.30 0.72
CA TYR A 91 6.09 -7.33 -0.31
C TYR A 91 7.09 -6.91 -1.40
N GLU A 92 6.99 -5.65 -1.88
CA GLU A 92 7.95 -5.07 -2.85
C GLU A 92 9.37 -5.00 -2.26
N VAL A 93 9.46 -4.59 -0.98
CA VAL A 93 10.74 -4.54 -0.24
C VAL A 93 11.37 -5.92 -0.17
N ASN A 94 10.63 -6.94 0.25
CA ASN A 94 11.15 -8.30 0.43
C ASN A 94 11.73 -8.88 -0.87
N ARG A 95 11.01 -8.75 -1.99
CA ARG A 95 11.51 -9.26 -3.28
C ARG A 95 12.72 -8.48 -3.82
N SER A 96 12.77 -7.18 -3.54
CA SER A 96 13.92 -6.35 -3.92
C SER A 96 15.17 -6.72 -3.11
N LEU A 97 15.01 -6.94 -1.80
CA LEU A 97 16.07 -7.43 -0.94
C LEU A 97 16.59 -8.80 -1.38
N ALA A 98 15.72 -9.74 -1.72
CA ALA A 98 16.13 -11.07 -2.18
C ALA A 98 16.98 -11.05 -3.48
N ALA A 99 16.98 -9.96 -4.23
CA ALA A 99 17.82 -9.77 -5.40
C ALA A 99 19.18 -9.13 -5.10
N CYS A 100 19.45 -8.75 -3.83
CA CYS A 100 20.65 -8.03 -3.40
C CYS A 100 21.47 -8.83 -2.40
N GLU A 101 22.73 -8.46 -2.23
CA GLU A 101 23.65 -8.98 -1.21
C GLU A 101 23.88 -7.98 -0.06
N GLY A 102 23.46 -6.73 -0.23
CA GLY A 102 23.65 -5.71 0.80
C GLY A 102 22.64 -4.59 0.75
N SER A 103 22.63 -3.79 1.81
CA SER A 103 21.72 -2.66 1.95
C SER A 103 22.42 -1.43 2.53
N LEU A 104 22.08 -0.26 2.02
CA LEU A 104 22.44 1.02 2.61
C LEU A 104 21.31 1.44 3.57
N LEU A 105 21.60 1.47 4.87
CA LEU A 105 20.66 1.96 5.87
C LEU A 105 20.80 3.47 5.99
N VAL A 106 19.84 4.24 5.46
CA VAL A 106 19.86 5.70 5.50
C VAL A 106 18.97 6.21 6.63
N VAL A 107 19.57 6.90 7.57
CA VAL A 107 18.90 7.50 8.73
C VAL A 107 19.11 9.01 8.71
N ASP A 108 18.04 9.77 8.92
CA ASP A 108 18.09 11.21 9.08
C ASP A 108 18.79 11.56 10.40
N ALA A 109 19.89 12.31 10.34
CA ALA A 109 20.69 12.69 11.50
C ALA A 109 19.95 13.63 12.48
N SER A 110 18.81 14.19 12.09
CA SER A 110 17.96 15.04 12.93
C SER A 110 16.76 14.33 13.55
N GLN A 111 16.24 13.27 12.87
CA GLN A 111 15.05 12.54 13.30
C GLN A 111 15.38 11.20 13.98
N GLY A 112 16.42 10.52 13.51
CA GLY A 112 16.87 9.25 14.04
C GLY A 112 16.13 8.04 13.46
N VAL A 113 16.19 6.91 14.19
CA VAL A 113 15.57 5.65 13.78
C VAL A 113 14.06 5.74 13.94
N GLU A 114 13.32 5.28 12.93
CA GLU A 114 11.87 5.26 12.89
C GLU A 114 11.34 3.80 12.79
N ALA A 115 10.06 3.55 13.11
CA ALA A 115 9.49 2.19 13.17
C ALA A 115 9.65 1.42 11.84
N GLN A 116 9.38 2.07 10.71
CA GLN A 116 9.53 1.46 9.38
C GLN A 116 11.00 1.13 9.06
N THR A 117 11.95 1.94 9.55
CA THR A 117 13.38 1.65 9.43
C THR A 117 13.72 0.32 10.08
N LEU A 118 13.20 0.08 11.28
CA LEU A 118 13.42 -1.18 12.01
C LEU A 118 12.91 -2.38 11.23
N ALA A 119 11.65 -2.33 10.79
CA ALA A 119 11.03 -3.41 10.04
C ALA A 119 11.81 -3.78 8.77
N ASN A 120 12.19 -2.77 7.98
CA ASN A 120 12.93 -2.97 6.75
C ASN A 120 14.36 -3.48 6.99
N VAL A 121 15.02 -3.02 8.06
CA VAL A 121 16.37 -3.50 8.44
C VAL A 121 16.33 -4.95 8.89
N TYR A 122 15.35 -5.35 9.70
CA TYR A 122 15.20 -6.75 10.10
C TYR A 122 14.94 -7.66 8.90
N GLN A 123 14.12 -7.21 7.93
CA GLN A 123 13.96 -7.95 6.66
C GLN A 123 15.28 -8.08 5.88
N ALA A 124 16.12 -7.05 5.87
CA ALA A 124 17.45 -7.13 5.23
C ALA A 124 18.38 -8.11 5.98
N ILE A 125 18.37 -8.10 7.32
CA ILE A 125 19.14 -9.04 8.15
C ILE A 125 18.68 -10.48 7.90
N ASP A 126 17.37 -10.73 7.87
CA ASP A 126 16.78 -12.05 7.62
C ASP A 126 17.13 -12.58 6.22
N ASN A 127 17.33 -11.69 5.24
CA ASN A 127 17.84 -12.03 3.91
C ASN A 127 19.38 -12.18 3.86
N GLY A 128 20.08 -12.02 4.99
CA GLY A 128 21.53 -12.17 5.11
C GLY A 128 22.34 -11.03 4.49
N HIS A 129 21.79 -9.82 4.44
CA HIS A 129 22.47 -8.65 3.88
C HIS A 129 23.58 -8.14 4.79
N GLU A 130 24.68 -7.71 4.17
CA GLU A 130 25.60 -6.77 4.80
C GLU A 130 24.98 -5.37 4.79
N ILE A 131 24.94 -4.70 5.94
CA ILE A 131 24.28 -3.40 6.09
C ILE A 131 25.32 -2.31 6.33
N VAL A 132 25.27 -1.27 5.50
CA VAL A 132 26.13 -0.08 5.65
C VAL A 132 25.30 1.08 6.19
N PRO A 133 25.49 1.49 7.45
CA PRO A 133 24.76 2.62 8.01
C PRO A 133 25.28 3.95 7.46
N ILE A 134 24.33 4.82 7.13
CA ILE A 134 24.55 6.14 6.56
C ILE A 134 23.69 7.15 7.32
N LEU A 135 24.30 8.21 7.83
CA LEU A 135 23.62 9.33 8.47
C LEU A 135 23.47 10.46 7.46
N ASN A 136 22.25 10.72 7.05
CA ASN A 136 21.94 11.75 6.06
C ASN A 136 21.48 13.06 6.72
N LYS A 137 21.50 14.14 5.97
CA LYS A 137 21.08 15.49 6.39
C LYS A 137 21.95 16.07 7.52
N VAL A 138 23.24 15.73 7.55
CA VAL A 138 24.16 16.28 8.55
C VAL A 138 24.41 17.79 8.40
N ASP A 139 23.96 18.37 7.28
CA ASP A 139 23.97 19.81 7.02
C ASP A 139 22.89 20.59 7.81
N LEU A 140 21.93 19.91 8.41
CA LEU A 140 20.88 20.55 9.20
C LEU A 140 21.39 20.96 10.58
N PRO A 141 20.99 22.15 11.10
CA PRO A 141 21.38 22.60 12.44
C PRO A 141 20.93 21.69 13.60
N ALA A 142 19.86 20.91 13.36
CA ALA A 142 19.30 19.96 14.33
C ALA A 142 19.94 18.56 14.24
N ALA A 143 20.95 18.36 13.39
CA ALA A 143 21.60 17.07 13.23
C ALA A 143 22.45 16.72 14.46
N GLU A 144 22.26 15.51 15.00
CA GLU A 144 23.01 14.98 16.16
C GLU A 144 23.66 13.61 15.80
N PRO A 145 24.66 13.55 14.88
CA PRO A 145 25.20 12.29 14.37
C PRO A 145 25.65 11.30 15.46
N ALA A 146 26.35 11.78 16.49
CA ALA A 146 26.86 10.92 17.56
C ALA A 146 25.72 10.21 18.32
N LYS A 147 24.62 10.93 18.60
CA LYS A 147 23.44 10.39 19.27
C LYS A 147 22.71 9.37 18.39
N ILE A 148 22.63 9.63 17.08
CA ILE A 148 21.96 8.73 16.15
C ILE A 148 22.78 7.46 15.92
N LYS A 149 24.12 7.52 15.91
CA LYS A 149 24.97 6.31 15.91
C LYS A 149 24.65 5.42 17.12
N GLN A 150 24.63 6.01 18.31
CA GLN A 150 24.28 5.28 19.53
C GLN A 150 22.86 4.68 19.44
N GLN A 151 21.90 5.43 18.90
CA GLN A 151 20.53 4.94 18.70
C GLN A 151 20.48 3.74 17.76
N ILE A 152 21.23 3.73 16.65
CA ILE A 152 21.32 2.59 15.74
C ILE A 152 21.87 1.36 16.47
N GLU A 153 22.91 1.52 17.29
CA GLU A 153 23.50 0.44 18.06
C GLU A 153 22.53 -0.10 19.13
N ASP A 154 21.88 0.77 19.88
CA ASP A 154 20.98 0.39 20.97
C ASP A 154 19.68 -0.26 20.48
N VAL A 155 19.14 0.19 19.35
CA VAL A 155 17.80 -0.21 18.86
C VAL A 155 17.87 -1.33 17.85
N ILE A 156 18.82 -1.24 16.92
CA ILE A 156 18.94 -2.20 15.80
C ILE A 156 19.98 -3.27 16.16
N GLY A 157 20.96 -2.95 16.98
CA GLY A 157 22.08 -3.83 17.30
C GLY A 157 23.17 -3.87 16.22
N LEU A 158 23.20 -2.86 15.32
CA LEU A 158 24.22 -2.73 14.28
C LEU A 158 25.33 -1.79 14.74
N ASP A 159 26.60 -2.17 14.50
CA ASP A 159 27.75 -1.28 14.70
C ASP A 159 27.65 -0.04 13.77
N ALA A 160 27.38 1.11 14.34
CA ALA A 160 27.30 2.39 13.66
C ALA A 160 28.55 3.28 13.86
N SER A 161 29.60 2.80 14.53
CA SER A 161 30.82 3.55 14.80
C SER A 161 31.43 4.12 13.51
N ASN A 162 31.39 3.34 12.43
CA ASN A 162 31.88 3.66 11.09
C ASN A 162 30.76 4.12 10.13
N ALA A 163 29.62 4.60 10.64
CA ALA A 163 28.54 5.15 9.80
C ALA A 163 29.04 6.38 9.01
N ILE A 164 28.64 6.45 7.74
CA ILE A 164 29.06 7.53 6.84
C ILE A 164 28.13 8.72 7.03
N GLU A 165 28.67 9.85 7.39
CA GLU A 165 27.95 11.10 7.60
C GLU A 165 27.88 11.88 6.28
N ILE A 166 26.67 12.07 5.74
CA ILE A 166 26.46 12.68 4.43
C ILE A 166 25.40 13.78 4.44
N SER A 167 25.43 14.60 3.40
CA SER A 167 24.25 15.33 2.94
C SER A 167 23.98 15.00 1.49
N ALA A 168 22.95 14.20 1.23
CA ALA A 168 22.54 13.88 -0.14
C ALA A 168 22.13 15.15 -0.91
N LYS A 169 21.54 16.14 -0.21
CA LYS A 169 21.14 17.41 -0.81
C LYS A 169 22.34 18.21 -1.33
N THR A 170 23.40 18.35 -0.55
CA THR A 170 24.58 19.13 -0.92
C THR A 170 25.65 18.32 -1.66
N GLY A 171 25.57 16.97 -1.60
CA GLY A 171 26.57 16.06 -2.16
C GLY A 171 27.75 15.78 -1.21
N LEU A 172 27.70 16.30 0.03
CA LEU A 172 28.76 16.11 1.01
C LEU A 172 28.96 14.61 1.33
N ASN A 173 30.19 14.12 1.20
CA ASN A 173 30.62 12.76 1.49
C ASN A 173 29.88 11.64 0.71
N VAL A 174 29.10 11.95 -0.32
CA VAL A 174 28.44 10.92 -1.14
C VAL A 174 29.46 10.04 -1.90
N PRO A 175 30.64 10.53 -2.38
CA PRO A 175 31.67 9.66 -2.95
C PRO A 175 32.16 8.58 -1.97
N GLU A 176 32.17 8.83 -0.66
CA GLU A 176 32.56 7.82 0.35
C GLU A 176 31.53 6.68 0.43
N VAL A 177 30.26 6.97 0.12
CA VAL A 177 29.23 5.93 0.03
C VAL A 177 29.53 4.96 -1.12
N LEU A 178 29.94 5.47 -2.29
CA LEU A 178 30.34 4.62 -3.43
C LEU A 178 31.53 3.72 -3.08
N GLU A 179 32.54 4.25 -2.39
CA GLU A 179 33.68 3.44 -1.93
C GLU A 179 33.28 2.41 -0.87
N ALA A 180 32.35 2.76 0.03
CA ALA A 180 31.83 1.80 1.01
C ALA A 180 31.04 0.67 0.35
N ILE A 181 30.25 0.95 -0.68
CA ILE A 181 29.55 -0.07 -1.46
C ILE A 181 30.56 -1.07 -2.02
N VAL A 182 31.64 -0.60 -2.61
CA VAL A 182 32.67 -1.47 -3.21
C VAL A 182 33.43 -2.28 -2.16
N THR A 183 33.80 -1.65 -1.04
CA THR A 183 34.72 -2.25 -0.04
C THR A 183 34.02 -3.07 1.03
N ARG A 184 32.79 -2.69 1.42
CA ARG A 184 32.07 -3.33 2.54
C ARG A 184 31.05 -4.36 2.06
N LEU A 185 30.35 -4.11 0.93
CA LEU A 185 29.34 -5.06 0.46
C LEU A 185 30.00 -6.26 -0.24
N PRO A 186 29.51 -7.48 0.01
CA PRO A 186 30.05 -8.66 -0.66
C PRO A 186 29.64 -8.71 -2.14
N PRO A 187 30.48 -9.33 -2.99
CA PRO A 187 30.09 -9.65 -4.36
C PRO A 187 29.05 -10.78 -4.37
N PRO A 188 28.23 -10.86 -5.42
CA PRO A 188 27.33 -11.99 -5.62
C PRO A 188 28.13 -13.30 -5.81
N LYS A 189 27.46 -14.43 -5.53
CA LYS A 189 27.98 -15.77 -5.81
C LYS A 189 27.29 -16.32 -7.05
N GLY A 190 27.96 -17.23 -7.77
CA GLY A 190 27.37 -17.94 -8.91
C GLY A 190 28.44 -18.51 -9.83
N ASP A 191 28.04 -19.51 -10.60
CA ASP A 191 28.87 -20.21 -11.56
C ASP A 191 28.36 -19.95 -12.99
N ARG A 192 29.24 -19.40 -13.85
CA ARG A 192 28.91 -19.10 -15.23
C ARG A 192 28.70 -20.32 -16.11
N ASP A 193 29.40 -21.40 -15.80
CA ASP A 193 29.39 -22.66 -16.58
C ASP A 193 28.28 -23.62 -16.14
N ALA A 194 27.59 -23.31 -15.05
CA ALA A 194 26.43 -24.04 -14.59
C ALA A 194 25.20 -23.81 -15.50
N THR A 195 24.19 -24.66 -15.32
CA THR A 195 22.88 -24.46 -15.98
C THR A 195 22.22 -23.16 -15.52
N LEU A 196 21.56 -22.45 -16.44
CA LEU A 196 20.83 -21.23 -16.13
C LEU A 196 19.88 -21.43 -14.96
N LYS A 197 20.03 -20.57 -13.96
CA LYS A 197 19.17 -20.46 -12.79
C LYS A 197 19.00 -18.99 -12.46
N ALA A 198 17.84 -18.45 -12.77
CA ALA A 198 17.54 -17.04 -12.57
C ALA A 198 16.27 -16.87 -11.73
N LEU A 199 16.28 -15.90 -10.83
CA LEU A 199 15.14 -15.51 -10.03
C LEU A 199 14.34 -14.47 -10.78
N LEU A 200 13.04 -14.69 -10.95
CA LEU A 200 12.10 -13.70 -11.46
C LEU A 200 11.75 -12.72 -10.33
N VAL A 201 12.29 -11.51 -10.41
CA VAL A 201 12.14 -10.48 -9.37
C VAL A 201 10.86 -9.69 -9.54
N ASP A 202 10.55 -9.29 -10.78
CA ASP A 202 9.33 -8.55 -11.11
C ASP A 202 8.92 -8.80 -12.56
N SER A 203 7.66 -8.50 -12.90
CA SER A 203 7.17 -8.52 -14.27
C SER A 203 6.08 -7.46 -14.46
N TRP A 204 6.05 -6.86 -15.65
CA TRP A 204 5.03 -5.87 -16.02
C TRP A 204 4.78 -5.88 -17.52
N TYR A 205 3.69 -5.26 -17.92
CA TYR A 205 3.35 -5.09 -19.32
C TYR A 205 3.80 -3.72 -19.82
N ASP A 206 4.58 -3.71 -20.87
CA ASP A 206 4.97 -2.51 -21.63
C ASP A 206 4.27 -2.52 -23.00
N VAL A 207 3.74 -1.35 -23.42
CA VAL A 207 2.95 -1.23 -24.67
C VAL A 207 3.79 -1.56 -25.91
N TYR A 208 5.11 -1.33 -25.87
CA TYR A 208 6.02 -1.54 -27.01
C TYR A 208 6.78 -2.86 -26.92
N LEU A 209 7.08 -3.33 -25.73
CA LEU A 209 7.92 -4.51 -25.50
C LEU A 209 7.10 -5.76 -25.14
N GLY A 210 5.81 -5.61 -24.85
CA GLY A 210 4.98 -6.68 -24.29
C GLY A 210 5.32 -6.96 -22.83
N VAL A 211 5.27 -8.22 -22.40
CA VAL A 211 5.64 -8.61 -21.04
C VAL A 211 7.16 -8.51 -20.88
N VAL A 212 7.58 -7.64 -19.96
CA VAL A 212 8.97 -7.46 -19.53
C VAL A 212 9.15 -8.18 -18.21
N VAL A 213 10.21 -8.97 -18.10
CA VAL A 213 10.54 -9.73 -16.89
C VAL A 213 11.89 -9.25 -16.35
N LEU A 214 11.90 -8.76 -15.11
CA LEU A 214 13.12 -8.42 -14.36
C LEU A 214 13.67 -9.68 -13.71
N VAL A 215 14.94 -9.97 -13.97
CA VAL A 215 15.60 -11.17 -13.48
C VAL A 215 16.89 -10.87 -12.76
N ARG A 216 17.18 -11.69 -11.75
CA ARG A 216 18.48 -11.82 -11.11
C ARG A 216 19.10 -13.16 -11.52
N ILE A 217 20.22 -13.13 -12.24
CA ILE A 217 20.93 -14.36 -12.60
C ILE A 217 21.70 -14.90 -11.38
N VAL A 218 21.42 -16.12 -10.98
CA VAL A 218 22.12 -16.80 -9.89
C VAL A 218 23.26 -17.62 -10.47
N ASP A 219 22.95 -18.54 -11.38
CA ASP A 219 23.93 -19.39 -12.08
C ASP A 219 23.68 -19.38 -13.58
N GLY A 220 24.69 -19.74 -14.35
CA GLY A 220 24.62 -19.85 -15.81
C GLY A 220 24.57 -18.50 -16.50
N VAL A 221 24.15 -18.49 -17.75
CA VAL A 221 24.06 -17.31 -18.60
C VAL A 221 22.73 -17.31 -19.35
N LEU A 222 22.04 -16.16 -19.30
CA LEU A 222 20.85 -15.89 -20.09
C LEU A 222 21.23 -15.14 -21.36
N LYS A 223 20.82 -15.65 -22.54
CA LYS A 223 21.16 -15.08 -23.85
C LYS A 223 19.92 -14.90 -24.72
N LYS A 224 19.99 -13.94 -25.63
CA LYS A 224 19.03 -13.80 -26.71
C LYS A 224 18.95 -15.08 -27.54
N GLY A 225 17.73 -15.52 -27.94
CA GLY A 225 17.48 -16.74 -28.70
C GLY A 225 17.53 -18.02 -27.87
N MET A 226 17.80 -17.94 -26.56
CA MET A 226 17.78 -19.08 -25.65
C MET A 226 16.35 -19.49 -25.34
N ARG A 227 16.08 -20.79 -25.33
CA ARG A 227 14.79 -21.32 -24.91
C ARG A 227 14.82 -21.53 -23.40
N ILE A 228 13.95 -20.81 -22.72
CA ILE A 228 13.85 -20.80 -21.25
C ILE A 228 12.53 -21.44 -20.81
N ARG A 229 12.50 -21.93 -19.58
CA ARG A 229 11.32 -22.48 -18.90
C ARG A 229 11.11 -21.77 -17.56
N MET A 230 9.85 -21.35 -17.33
CA MET A 230 9.35 -20.93 -16.03
C MET A 230 9.02 -22.18 -15.21
N MET A 231 9.69 -22.42 -14.08
CA MET A 231 9.51 -23.68 -13.35
C MET A 231 8.15 -23.79 -12.65
N GLY A 232 7.60 -22.67 -12.16
CA GLY A 232 6.32 -22.64 -11.44
C GLY A 232 5.10 -22.83 -12.32
N THR A 233 5.12 -22.29 -13.56
CA THR A 233 4.02 -22.42 -14.53
C THR A 233 4.29 -23.49 -15.57
N ASN A 234 5.52 -24.02 -15.64
CA ASN A 234 6.01 -24.96 -16.64
C ASN A 234 5.88 -24.43 -18.09
N SER A 235 5.77 -23.13 -18.27
CA SER A 235 5.65 -22.47 -19.58
C SER A 235 7.05 -22.25 -20.16
N ALA A 236 7.23 -22.53 -21.47
CA ALA A 236 8.50 -22.36 -22.16
C ALA A 236 8.41 -21.29 -23.24
N TYR A 237 9.45 -20.44 -23.30
CA TYR A 237 9.53 -19.30 -24.19
C TYR A 237 10.91 -19.17 -24.81
N GLU A 238 11.01 -18.50 -25.95
CA GLU A 238 12.29 -18.08 -26.55
C GLU A 238 12.57 -16.62 -26.19
N VAL A 239 13.78 -16.35 -25.73
CA VAL A 239 14.22 -14.99 -25.33
C VAL A 239 14.41 -14.12 -26.56
N ASP A 240 13.57 -13.09 -26.72
CA ASP A 240 13.64 -12.14 -27.82
C ASP A 240 14.73 -11.09 -27.60
N ARG A 241 14.80 -10.55 -26.36
CA ARG A 241 15.73 -9.48 -25.99
C ARG A 241 16.18 -9.64 -24.55
N THR A 242 17.41 -9.21 -24.30
CA THR A 242 17.98 -9.02 -22.96
C THR A 242 18.48 -7.57 -22.85
N GLY A 243 18.37 -6.99 -21.65
CA GLY A 243 18.74 -5.60 -21.41
C GLY A 243 19.01 -5.29 -19.94
N VAL A 244 19.52 -4.10 -19.69
CA VAL A 244 19.76 -3.53 -18.36
C VAL A 244 19.27 -2.09 -18.32
N PHE A 245 18.92 -1.59 -17.15
CA PHE A 245 18.47 -0.21 -16.96
C PHE A 245 19.65 0.66 -16.49
N THR A 246 20.02 1.69 -17.29
CA THR A 246 21.19 2.56 -17.06
C THR A 246 20.88 4.08 -17.13
N PRO A 247 19.97 4.72 -16.45
CA PRO A 247 18.58 4.42 -16.07
C PRO A 247 17.67 4.05 -17.24
N LYS A 248 18.01 4.47 -18.47
CA LYS A 248 17.29 4.07 -19.70
C LYS A 248 17.63 2.62 -20.03
N LEU A 249 16.69 1.93 -20.65
CA LEU A 249 16.91 0.57 -21.11
C LEU A 249 18.04 0.51 -22.15
N ALA A 250 19.08 -0.26 -21.85
CA ALA A 250 20.19 -0.56 -22.73
C ALA A 250 20.19 -2.05 -23.10
N PRO A 251 20.18 -2.42 -24.40
CA PRO A 251 20.24 -3.82 -24.80
C PRO A 251 21.62 -4.41 -24.48
N VAL A 252 21.64 -5.67 -24.07
CA VAL A 252 22.85 -6.46 -23.87
C VAL A 252 22.69 -7.82 -24.54
N ASP A 253 23.78 -8.47 -24.94
CA ASP A 253 23.73 -9.75 -25.63
C ASP A 253 23.47 -10.91 -24.67
N GLU A 254 23.94 -10.77 -23.44
CA GLU A 254 23.80 -11.79 -22.39
C GLU A 254 23.79 -11.15 -20.99
N LEU A 255 23.26 -11.92 -20.03
CA LEU A 255 23.33 -11.64 -18.59
C LEU A 255 23.98 -12.82 -17.90
N GLY A 256 25.04 -12.59 -17.15
CA GLY A 256 25.79 -13.61 -16.40
C GLY A 256 25.44 -13.67 -14.91
N PRO A 257 26.07 -14.60 -14.15
CA PRO A 257 25.85 -14.73 -12.73
C PRO A 257 26.09 -13.42 -11.98
N GLY A 258 25.22 -13.09 -11.05
CA GLY A 258 25.29 -11.86 -10.29
C GLY A 258 24.62 -10.65 -10.97
N GLU A 259 24.33 -10.69 -12.25
CA GLU A 259 23.73 -9.57 -12.94
C GLU A 259 22.22 -9.49 -12.75
N ILE A 260 21.73 -8.25 -12.64
CA ILE A 260 20.32 -7.91 -12.66
C ILE A 260 20.01 -7.26 -14.01
N GLY A 261 18.97 -7.75 -14.68
CA GLY A 261 18.57 -7.24 -15.98
C GLY A 261 17.18 -7.68 -16.35
N MET A 262 16.78 -7.39 -17.57
CA MET A 262 15.45 -7.74 -18.07
C MET A 262 15.55 -8.67 -19.27
N LEU A 263 14.47 -9.43 -19.47
CA LEU A 263 14.22 -10.16 -20.70
C LEU A 263 12.81 -9.88 -21.24
N THR A 264 12.64 -10.05 -22.55
CA THR A 264 11.34 -10.23 -23.20
C THR A 264 11.37 -11.54 -23.97
N ALA A 265 10.24 -12.25 -24.05
CA ALA A 265 10.19 -13.57 -24.64
C ALA A 265 8.82 -13.87 -25.28
N SER A 266 8.19 -12.88 -25.92
CA SER A 266 6.87 -12.98 -26.54
C SER A 266 5.80 -13.63 -25.64
N ILE A 267 5.90 -13.38 -24.34
CA ILE A 267 4.97 -13.86 -23.32
C ILE A 267 3.63 -13.15 -23.50
N LYS A 268 2.55 -13.91 -23.65
CA LYS A 268 1.22 -13.34 -23.94
C LYS A 268 0.49 -12.91 -22.68
N GLU A 269 0.70 -13.62 -21.57
CA GLU A 269 -0.02 -13.40 -20.32
C GLU A 269 0.97 -13.17 -19.18
N VAL A 270 0.82 -12.09 -18.44
CA VAL A 270 1.64 -11.82 -17.23
C VAL A 270 1.44 -12.92 -16.17
N ALA A 271 0.29 -13.59 -16.19
CA ALA A 271 0.02 -14.73 -15.30
C ALA A 271 1.02 -15.89 -15.44
N ASP A 272 1.69 -16.00 -16.60
CA ASP A 272 2.76 -17.00 -16.82
C ASP A 272 4.09 -16.60 -16.16
N THR A 273 4.23 -15.35 -15.73
CA THR A 273 5.43 -14.80 -15.09
C THR A 273 5.17 -14.52 -13.61
N ARG A 274 5.08 -15.57 -12.81
CA ARG A 274 4.87 -15.43 -11.37
C ARG A 274 6.12 -14.87 -10.71
N VAL A 275 5.96 -13.77 -9.99
CA VAL A 275 7.04 -13.16 -9.20
C VAL A 275 7.56 -14.18 -8.17
N GLY A 276 8.88 -14.35 -8.10
CA GLY A 276 9.54 -15.37 -7.29
C GLY A 276 9.74 -16.72 -7.98
N ASP A 277 9.28 -16.88 -9.23
CA ASP A 277 9.53 -18.11 -9.98
C ASP A 277 11.01 -18.25 -10.39
N THR A 278 11.40 -19.45 -10.71
CA THR A 278 12.74 -19.78 -11.22
C THR A 278 12.70 -19.96 -12.74
N ILE A 279 13.57 -19.25 -13.41
CA ILE A 279 13.79 -19.38 -14.86
C ILE A 279 15.02 -20.25 -15.10
N THR A 280 14.87 -21.27 -15.94
CA THR A 280 15.95 -22.19 -16.29
C THR A 280 16.03 -22.45 -17.80
N ASP A 281 17.10 -23.11 -18.25
CA ASP A 281 17.22 -23.59 -19.63
C ASP A 281 16.18 -24.70 -19.89
N ASP A 282 15.33 -24.56 -20.92
CA ASP A 282 14.32 -25.55 -21.28
C ASP A 282 14.92 -26.90 -21.71
N ARG A 283 16.13 -26.89 -22.31
CA ARG A 283 16.82 -28.11 -22.78
C ARG A 283 17.51 -28.86 -21.66
N LYS A 284 17.97 -28.16 -20.64
CA LYS A 284 18.69 -28.72 -19.49
C LYS A 284 18.19 -27.97 -18.21
N PRO A 285 16.96 -28.28 -17.77
CA PRO A 285 16.41 -27.59 -16.60
C PRO A 285 17.14 -27.97 -15.32
N VAL A 286 17.15 -27.07 -14.33
CA VAL A 286 17.64 -27.37 -12.98
C VAL A 286 16.62 -28.22 -12.21
N ASP A 287 17.10 -29.09 -11.32
CA ASP A 287 16.21 -30.00 -10.56
C ASP A 287 15.41 -29.27 -9.46
N LYS A 288 15.99 -28.24 -8.85
CA LYS A 288 15.39 -27.54 -7.71
C LYS A 288 15.20 -26.04 -8.01
N PRO A 289 13.99 -25.50 -7.85
CA PRO A 289 13.77 -24.07 -7.96
C PRO A 289 14.49 -23.31 -6.85
N LEU A 290 14.67 -22.01 -7.05
CA LEU A 290 15.07 -21.08 -6.00
C LEU A 290 13.94 -20.97 -4.96
N PRO A 291 14.25 -20.59 -3.70
CA PRO A 291 13.23 -20.16 -2.78
C PRO A 291 12.44 -19.01 -3.41
N GLY A 292 11.15 -19.22 -3.64
CA GLY A 292 10.27 -18.20 -4.19
C GLY A 292 9.83 -17.19 -3.13
N PHE A 293 8.98 -16.26 -3.54
CA PHE A 293 8.34 -15.32 -2.61
C PHE A 293 7.01 -15.88 -2.12
N ARG A 294 6.65 -15.53 -0.90
CA ARG A 294 5.28 -15.75 -0.43
C ARG A 294 4.35 -14.85 -1.24
N PRO A 295 3.18 -15.34 -1.69
CA PRO A 295 2.23 -14.50 -2.37
C PRO A 295 1.83 -13.29 -1.52
N ALA A 296 1.63 -12.14 -2.16
CA ALA A 296 1.04 -11.00 -1.50
C ALA A 296 -0.40 -11.35 -1.10
N VAL A 297 -0.73 -11.17 0.18
CA VAL A 297 -2.07 -11.43 0.70
C VAL A 297 -2.73 -10.08 0.98
N PRO A 298 -3.83 -9.75 0.29
CA PRO A 298 -4.59 -8.55 0.60
C PRO A 298 -5.15 -8.58 2.02
N VAL A 299 -5.09 -7.44 2.70
CA VAL A 299 -5.56 -7.29 4.08
C VAL A 299 -6.72 -6.30 4.21
N VAL A 300 -6.87 -5.41 3.23
CA VAL A 300 -7.93 -4.40 3.15
C VAL A 300 -8.77 -4.65 1.91
N PHE A 301 -10.08 -4.66 2.06
CA PHE A 301 -11.02 -4.90 0.97
C PHE A 301 -12.02 -3.75 0.87
N CYS A 302 -12.30 -3.30 -0.34
CA CYS A 302 -13.43 -2.40 -0.60
C CYS A 302 -14.05 -2.66 -1.98
N GLY A 303 -15.31 -2.26 -2.15
CA GLY A 303 -15.94 -2.21 -3.46
C GLY A 303 -15.57 -0.93 -4.18
N LEU A 304 -15.22 -1.02 -5.47
CA LEU A 304 -15.00 0.12 -6.35
C LEU A 304 -16.10 0.12 -7.42
N PHE A 305 -16.85 1.20 -7.49
CA PHE A 305 -17.97 1.35 -8.42
C PHE A 305 -17.79 2.62 -9.25
N PRO A 306 -18.08 2.59 -10.56
CA PRO A 306 -18.06 3.81 -11.35
C PRO A 306 -19.22 4.74 -10.95
N VAL A 307 -18.98 6.04 -10.94
CA VAL A 307 -20.04 7.05 -10.70
C VAL A 307 -21.12 6.97 -11.77
N ASP A 308 -20.70 6.85 -13.04
CA ASP A 308 -21.58 6.59 -14.16
C ASP A 308 -21.60 5.09 -14.48
N ALA A 309 -22.74 4.45 -14.33
CA ALA A 309 -22.91 3.02 -14.61
C ALA A 309 -22.53 2.64 -16.06
N ALA A 310 -22.56 3.58 -17.01
CA ALA A 310 -22.14 3.35 -18.39
C ALA A 310 -20.63 3.07 -18.51
N GLN A 311 -19.81 3.54 -17.55
CA GLN A 311 -18.36 3.36 -17.53
C GLN A 311 -17.91 2.00 -16.95
N PHE A 312 -18.82 1.08 -16.63
CA PHE A 312 -18.45 -0.22 -16.05
C PHE A 312 -17.47 -1.02 -16.91
N GLU A 313 -17.68 -1.07 -18.23
CA GLU A 313 -16.77 -1.80 -19.13
C GLU A 313 -15.40 -1.11 -19.25
N GLU A 314 -15.36 0.21 -19.16
CA GLU A 314 -14.10 0.97 -19.09
C GLU A 314 -13.36 0.66 -17.79
N LEU A 315 -14.06 0.65 -16.66
CA LEU A 315 -13.49 0.24 -15.37
C LEU A 315 -12.95 -1.18 -15.41
N ARG A 316 -13.70 -2.13 -16.01
CA ARG A 316 -13.26 -3.52 -16.18
C ARG A 316 -11.95 -3.62 -16.97
N ALA A 317 -11.84 -2.87 -18.06
CA ALA A 317 -10.63 -2.83 -18.88
C ALA A 317 -9.46 -2.19 -18.13
N ALA A 318 -9.71 -1.12 -17.37
CA ALA A 318 -8.70 -0.44 -16.54
C ALA A 318 -8.17 -1.34 -15.43
N MET A 319 -9.06 -2.06 -14.72
CA MET A 319 -8.68 -3.04 -13.69
C MET A 319 -7.77 -4.13 -14.26
N GLY A 320 -8.11 -4.66 -15.44
CA GLY A 320 -7.27 -5.64 -16.13
C GLY A 320 -5.86 -5.11 -16.43
N ARG A 321 -5.76 -3.87 -16.95
CA ARG A 321 -4.47 -3.23 -17.26
C ARG A 321 -3.66 -2.94 -15.98
N LEU A 322 -4.31 -2.47 -14.93
CA LEU A 322 -3.65 -2.19 -13.66
C LEU A 322 -3.03 -3.46 -13.05
N ARG A 323 -3.79 -4.57 -13.05
CA ARG A 323 -3.32 -5.87 -12.55
C ARG A 323 -2.10 -6.41 -13.29
N LEU A 324 -1.94 -6.08 -14.58
CA LEU A 324 -0.74 -6.45 -15.34
C LEU A 324 0.53 -5.81 -14.79
N ASN A 325 0.40 -4.65 -14.12
CA ASN A 325 1.52 -3.87 -13.59
C ASN A 325 1.62 -3.91 -12.06
N ASP A 326 0.60 -4.46 -11.39
CA ASP A 326 0.54 -4.63 -9.94
C ASP A 326 -0.07 -5.99 -9.59
N ALA A 327 0.79 -6.98 -9.38
CA ALA A 327 0.36 -8.34 -9.08
C ALA A 327 -0.18 -8.51 -7.64
N SER A 328 0.03 -7.54 -6.76
CA SER A 328 -0.44 -7.55 -5.37
C SER A 328 -1.92 -7.17 -5.22
N PHE A 329 -2.48 -6.58 -6.26
CA PHE A 329 -3.87 -6.16 -6.34
C PHE A 329 -4.78 -7.28 -6.85
N SER A 330 -5.85 -7.57 -6.12
CA SER A 330 -6.87 -8.56 -6.51
C SER A 330 -8.24 -7.90 -6.68
N TYR A 331 -9.04 -8.42 -7.60
CA TYR A 331 -10.41 -7.95 -7.79
C TYR A 331 -11.32 -9.04 -8.33
N GLU A 332 -12.59 -8.96 -7.97
CA GLU A 332 -13.69 -9.80 -8.45
C GLU A 332 -14.94 -8.96 -8.69
N MET A 333 -15.85 -9.44 -9.53
CA MET A 333 -17.09 -8.70 -9.83
C MET A 333 -17.98 -8.62 -8.58
N GLU A 334 -18.49 -7.43 -8.31
CA GLU A 334 -19.44 -7.17 -7.24
C GLU A 334 -20.67 -6.43 -7.78
N THR A 335 -21.83 -6.70 -7.20
CA THR A 335 -23.07 -5.99 -7.55
C THR A 335 -23.66 -5.40 -6.28
N SER A 336 -23.95 -4.10 -6.31
CA SER A 336 -24.63 -3.39 -5.23
C SER A 336 -26.02 -2.96 -5.69
N ALA A 337 -27.03 -3.15 -4.83
CA ALA A 337 -28.38 -2.67 -5.13
C ALA A 337 -28.46 -1.14 -5.27
N ALA A 338 -27.57 -0.42 -4.57
CA ALA A 338 -27.51 1.05 -4.60
C ALA A 338 -26.61 1.61 -5.71
N LEU A 339 -25.46 0.93 -6.00
CA LEU A 339 -24.40 1.46 -6.87
C LEU A 339 -24.29 0.73 -8.22
N GLY A 340 -25.04 -0.38 -8.43
CA GLY A 340 -24.99 -1.16 -9.66
C GLY A 340 -23.80 -2.12 -9.71
N PHE A 341 -23.17 -2.26 -10.88
CA PHE A 341 -22.03 -3.15 -11.11
C PHE A 341 -20.71 -2.47 -10.76
N GLY A 342 -19.82 -3.20 -10.12
CA GLY A 342 -18.50 -2.76 -9.73
C GLY A 342 -17.58 -3.94 -9.46
N PHE A 343 -16.51 -3.71 -8.69
CA PHE A 343 -15.54 -4.72 -8.32
C PHE A 343 -15.25 -4.68 -6.83
N ARG A 344 -15.25 -5.85 -6.20
CA ARG A 344 -14.65 -6.06 -4.88
C ARG A 344 -13.16 -6.21 -5.06
N CYS A 345 -12.39 -5.32 -4.42
CA CYS A 345 -10.95 -5.24 -4.57
C CYS A 345 -10.25 -5.53 -3.26
N GLY A 346 -9.12 -6.23 -3.34
CA GLY A 346 -8.24 -6.50 -2.22
C GLY A 346 -6.91 -5.77 -2.37
N PHE A 347 -6.45 -5.12 -1.29
CA PHE A 347 -5.28 -4.25 -1.23
C PHE A 347 -4.36 -4.65 -0.08
N LEU A 348 -3.07 -4.32 -0.20
CA LEU A 348 -2.07 -4.59 0.84
C LEU A 348 -2.24 -3.71 2.08
N GLY A 349 -2.85 -2.53 1.92
CA GLY A 349 -3.12 -1.57 2.97
C GLY A 349 -3.90 -0.38 2.45
N LEU A 350 -4.09 0.65 3.29
CA LEU A 350 -4.84 1.85 2.92
C LEU A 350 -4.13 2.71 1.89
N LEU A 351 -2.83 2.90 2.04
CA LEU A 351 -2.06 3.69 1.08
C LEU A 351 -2.10 3.03 -0.30
N HIS A 352 -2.02 1.70 -0.35
CA HIS A 352 -2.17 0.96 -1.60
C HIS A 352 -3.56 1.17 -2.22
N LEU A 353 -4.65 1.14 -1.41
CA LEU A 353 -6.01 1.45 -1.86
C LEU A 353 -6.10 2.86 -2.47
N GLU A 354 -5.58 3.88 -1.78
CA GLU A 354 -5.60 5.26 -2.24
C GLU A 354 -4.84 5.43 -3.56
N ILE A 355 -3.67 4.81 -3.68
CA ILE A 355 -2.86 4.86 -4.90
C ILE A 355 -3.59 4.22 -6.08
N ILE A 356 -4.20 3.05 -5.89
CA ILE A 356 -4.96 2.39 -6.96
C ILE A 356 -6.16 3.25 -7.41
N GLN A 357 -6.89 3.85 -6.47
CA GLN A 357 -7.99 4.77 -6.80
C GLN A 357 -7.50 6.00 -7.59
N GLU A 358 -6.42 6.61 -7.14
CA GLU A 358 -5.84 7.77 -7.80
C GLU A 358 -5.30 7.43 -9.19
N ARG A 359 -4.69 6.26 -9.37
CA ARG A 359 -4.26 5.76 -10.68
C ARG A 359 -5.45 5.52 -11.61
N LEU A 360 -6.53 4.89 -11.13
CA LEU A 360 -7.75 4.69 -11.92
C LEU A 360 -8.36 6.02 -12.37
N SER A 361 -8.35 7.02 -11.49
CA SER A 361 -8.84 8.35 -11.83
C SER A 361 -7.94 9.07 -12.84
N ARG A 362 -6.62 9.09 -12.62
CA ARG A 362 -5.67 9.88 -13.45
C ARG A 362 -5.30 9.21 -14.77
N GLU A 363 -4.99 7.89 -14.73
CA GLU A 363 -4.52 7.16 -15.92
C GLU A 363 -5.66 6.76 -16.85
N PHE A 364 -6.87 6.53 -16.29
CA PHE A 364 -8.02 6.02 -17.05
C PHE A 364 -9.22 6.97 -17.05
N ASN A 365 -9.12 8.13 -16.41
CA ASN A 365 -10.18 9.15 -16.33
C ASN A 365 -11.51 8.58 -15.79
N LEU A 366 -11.44 7.77 -14.73
CA LEU A 366 -12.58 7.13 -14.10
C LEU A 366 -12.89 7.79 -12.75
N ASP A 367 -14.12 8.25 -12.58
CA ASP A 367 -14.62 8.69 -11.28
C ASP A 367 -15.26 7.51 -10.55
N LEU A 368 -14.75 7.22 -9.34
CA LEU A 368 -15.08 6.02 -8.60
C LEU A 368 -15.68 6.33 -7.22
N ILE A 369 -16.65 5.51 -6.83
CA ILE A 369 -17.16 5.41 -5.46
C ILE A 369 -16.48 4.19 -4.83
N ALA A 370 -15.79 4.42 -3.70
CA ALA A 370 -15.30 3.33 -2.85
C ALA A 370 -16.28 3.08 -1.71
N THR A 371 -16.54 1.80 -1.43
CA THR A 371 -17.29 1.42 -0.21
C THR A 371 -16.39 1.51 1.02
N ALA A 372 -16.96 1.29 2.22
CA ALA A 372 -16.17 1.21 3.45
C ALA A 372 -15.05 0.18 3.30
N PRO A 373 -13.79 0.53 3.64
CA PRO A 373 -12.76 -0.47 3.77
C PRO A 373 -13.17 -1.52 4.81
N SER A 374 -12.92 -2.77 4.54
CA SER A 374 -13.20 -3.88 5.45
C SER A 374 -12.02 -4.83 5.50
N VAL A 375 -11.96 -5.61 6.57
CA VAL A 375 -10.98 -6.68 6.74
C VAL A 375 -11.65 -8.03 6.52
N ILE A 376 -10.87 -9.11 6.45
CA ILE A 376 -11.42 -10.47 6.40
C ILE A 376 -11.84 -10.87 7.81
N TYR A 377 -13.09 -11.29 7.99
CA TYR A 377 -13.58 -11.86 9.23
C TYR A 377 -13.74 -13.37 9.10
N LYS A 378 -13.42 -14.11 10.14
CA LYS A 378 -13.69 -15.56 10.21
C LYS A 378 -14.90 -15.80 11.07
N MET A 379 -15.79 -16.66 10.60
CA MET A 379 -17.00 -17.00 11.32
C MET A 379 -17.15 -18.52 11.40
N ALA A 380 -17.25 -19.03 12.63
CA ALA A 380 -17.62 -20.42 12.87
C ALA A 380 -19.15 -20.50 12.94
N LEU A 381 -19.75 -21.33 12.10
CA LEU A 381 -21.19 -21.54 12.08
C LEU A 381 -21.57 -22.73 12.98
N ARG A 382 -22.83 -22.71 13.48
CA ARG A 382 -23.38 -23.79 14.35
C ARG A 382 -23.42 -25.15 13.67
N ASN A 383 -23.37 -25.21 12.36
CA ASN A 383 -23.28 -26.47 11.59
C ASN A 383 -21.85 -27.03 11.51
N GLY A 384 -20.86 -26.39 12.14
CA GLY A 384 -19.45 -26.79 12.13
C GLY A 384 -18.64 -26.29 10.93
N THR A 385 -19.22 -25.46 10.06
CA THR A 385 -18.51 -24.88 8.92
C THR A 385 -17.84 -23.58 9.33
N GLU A 386 -16.60 -23.37 8.91
CA GLU A 386 -15.90 -22.09 9.01
C GLU A 386 -15.98 -21.37 7.66
N ILE A 387 -16.30 -20.08 7.70
CA ILE A 387 -16.39 -19.22 6.53
C ILE A 387 -15.59 -17.94 6.72
N GLU A 388 -15.06 -17.41 5.63
CA GLU A 388 -14.42 -16.10 5.59
C GLU A 388 -15.37 -15.08 4.95
N ILE A 389 -15.54 -13.95 5.62
CA ILE A 389 -16.41 -12.85 5.17
C ILE A 389 -15.55 -11.67 4.78
N HIS A 390 -15.55 -11.34 3.49
CA HIS A 390 -14.86 -10.19 2.93
C HIS A 390 -15.79 -8.98 2.80
N ASN A 391 -17.08 -9.21 2.59
CA ASN A 391 -18.10 -8.18 2.46
C ASN A 391 -19.09 -8.25 3.64
N PRO A 392 -19.31 -7.16 4.39
CA PRO A 392 -20.29 -7.12 5.47
C PRO A 392 -21.73 -7.50 5.05
N VAL A 393 -22.05 -7.32 3.76
CA VAL A 393 -23.40 -7.67 3.24
C VAL A 393 -23.63 -9.18 3.30
N ASP A 394 -22.59 -9.98 3.08
CA ASP A 394 -22.66 -11.45 3.02
C ASP A 394 -22.70 -12.13 4.41
N MET A 395 -22.71 -11.33 5.49
CA MET A 395 -22.81 -11.86 6.85
C MET A 395 -24.05 -12.74 7.00
N PRO A 396 -23.91 -14.02 7.42
CA PRO A 396 -25.03 -14.91 7.69
C PRO A 396 -25.95 -14.38 8.79
N ASP A 397 -27.13 -14.99 8.91
CA ASP A 397 -28.04 -14.70 10.03
C ASP A 397 -27.31 -14.92 11.37
N PRO A 398 -27.31 -13.93 12.29
CA PRO A 398 -26.62 -14.02 13.57
C PRO A 398 -26.99 -15.28 14.40
N THR A 399 -28.18 -15.86 14.18
CA THR A 399 -28.61 -17.10 14.86
C THR A 399 -27.83 -18.34 14.41
N GLN A 400 -27.23 -18.31 13.22
CA GLN A 400 -26.42 -19.39 12.66
C GLN A 400 -24.95 -19.31 13.07
N ILE A 401 -24.52 -18.17 13.59
CA ILE A 401 -23.12 -17.92 13.95
C ILE A 401 -22.88 -18.43 15.36
N LEU A 402 -21.81 -19.20 15.55
CA LEU A 402 -21.33 -19.67 16.85
C LEU A 402 -20.31 -18.68 17.42
N GLU A 403 -19.34 -18.29 16.62
CA GLU A 403 -18.24 -17.39 16.98
C GLU A 403 -17.83 -16.54 15.79
N MET A 404 -17.45 -15.29 16.06
CA MET A 404 -16.85 -14.38 15.08
C MET A 404 -15.45 -14.01 15.52
N GLN A 405 -14.52 -13.97 14.57
CA GLN A 405 -13.13 -13.60 14.80
C GLN A 405 -12.73 -12.48 13.88
N GLU A 406 -11.96 -11.53 14.40
CA GLU A 406 -11.36 -10.42 13.64
C GLU A 406 -9.84 -10.53 13.63
N PRO A 407 -9.17 -10.06 12.53
CA PRO A 407 -7.72 -10.05 12.45
C PRO A 407 -7.13 -9.00 13.39
N TRP A 408 -6.04 -9.36 14.04
CA TRP A 408 -5.25 -8.49 14.90
C TRP A 408 -3.88 -8.23 14.30
N ILE A 409 -3.29 -7.10 14.69
CA ILE A 409 -1.94 -6.70 14.33
C ILE A 409 -1.12 -6.48 15.59
N GLU A 410 0.18 -6.71 15.51
CA GLU A 410 1.13 -6.13 16.45
C GLU A 410 1.69 -4.86 15.83
N ALA A 411 1.42 -3.75 16.49
CA ALA A 411 1.81 -2.41 16.07
C ALA A 411 3.00 -1.93 16.88
N THR A 412 4.03 -1.41 16.19
CA THR A 412 5.18 -0.73 16.80
C THR A 412 5.06 0.76 16.54
N ILE A 413 5.01 1.56 17.59
CA ILE A 413 4.90 3.01 17.53
C ILE A 413 6.11 3.63 18.21
N LEU A 414 6.86 4.48 17.50
CA LEU A 414 7.89 5.33 18.10
C LEU A 414 7.40 6.76 18.18
N THR A 415 7.48 7.37 19.34
CA THR A 415 7.01 8.74 19.58
C THR A 415 7.90 9.46 20.59
N PRO A 416 8.09 10.79 20.50
CA PRO A 416 8.66 11.57 21.57
C PRO A 416 7.84 11.40 22.85
N ASP A 417 8.52 11.43 24.00
CA ASP A 417 7.91 11.20 25.34
C ASP A 417 6.75 12.17 25.63
N GLU A 418 6.85 13.41 25.15
CA GLU A 418 5.79 14.44 25.31
C GLU A 418 4.45 14.05 24.71
N TYR A 419 4.40 13.19 23.68
CA TYR A 419 3.17 12.71 23.02
C TYR A 419 2.74 11.32 23.48
N LEU A 420 3.56 10.63 24.30
CA LEU A 420 3.31 9.25 24.72
C LEU A 420 1.91 9.07 25.32
N GLY A 421 1.50 9.94 26.24
CA GLY A 421 0.18 9.86 26.87
C GLY A 421 -0.98 9.93 25.88
N SER A 422 -0.87 10.80 24.86
CA SER A 422 -1.88 10.92 23.79
C SER A 422 -1.92 9.70 22.88
N VAL A 423 -0.75 9.13 22.58
CA VAL A 423 -0.63 7.90 21.77
C VAL A 423 -1.21 6.70 22.50
N LEU A 424 -0.87 6.52 23.79
CA LEU A 424 -1.42 5.44 24.62
C LEU A 424 -2.95 5.51 24.69
N LYS A 425 -3.49 6.72 24.89
CA LYS A 425 -4.94 6.94 24.89
C LYS A 425 -5.57 6.57 23.55
N LEU A 426 -4.98 6.99 22.43
CA LEU A 426 -5.47 6.62 21.10
C LEU A 426 -5.52 5.10 20.93
N CYS A 427 -4.46 4.37 21.29
CA CYS A 427 -4.43 2.92 21.21
C CYS A 427 -5.51 2.26 22.10
N GLN A 428 -5.70 2.74 23.33
CA GLN A 428 -6.75 2.25 24.23
C GLN A 428 -8.16 2.53 23.67
N ASP A 429 -8.38 3.72 23.13
CA ASP A 429 -9.64 4.07 22.47
C ASP A 429 -9.92 3.16 21.27
N ARG A 430 -8.92 2.54 20.66
CA ARG A 430 -9.02 1.58 19.55
C ARG A 430 -8.98 0.12 20.01
N ARG A 431 -9.37 -0.17 21.26
CA ARG A 431 -9.37 -1.52 21.85
C ARG A 431 -8.00 -2.19 21.90
N GLY A 432 -6.93 -1.39 21.89
CA GLY A 432 -5.57 -1.91 21.88
C GLY A 432 -5.14 -2.49 23.22
N GLU A 433 -4.33 -3.54 23.17
CA GLU A 433 -3.69 -4.21 24.30
C GLU A 433 -2.21 -3.88 24.31
N GLN A 434 -1.71 -3.16 25.33
CA GLN A 434 -0.31 -2.83 25.43
C GLN A 434 0.53 -4.07 25.74
N LYS A 435 1.56 -4.31 24.95
CA LYS A 435 2.52 -5.42 25.13
C LYS A 435 3.80 -4.97 25.81
N GLU A 436 4.40 -3.93 25.27
CA GLU A 436 5.71 -3.47 25.68
C GLU A 436 5.81 -1.95 25.60
N LEU A 437 6.55 -1.36 26.52
CA LEU A 437 6.96 0.05 26.48
C LEU A 437 8.44 0.11 26.84
N THR A 438 9.25 0.54 25.88
CA THR A 438 10.70 0.74 26.06
C THR A 438 11.07 2.16 25.65
N TYR A 439 12.15 2.67 26.22
CA TYR A 439 12.67 3.97 25.86
C TYR A 439 13.95 3.83 25.05
N VAL A 440 13.98 4.53 23.94
CA VAL A 440 15.11 4.57 23.02
C VAL A 440 15.61 6.02 22.96
N GLY A 441 16.61 6.34 23.76
CA GLY A 441 17.04 7.72 23.96
C GLY A 441 15.94 8.56 24.59
N ASN A 442 15.46 9.58 23.87
CA ASN A 442 14.35 10.45 24.28
C ASN A 442 13.02 10.11 23.61
N ARG A 443 12.93 8.97 22.95
CA ARG A 443 11.70 8.46 22.33
C ARG A 443 11.19 7.23 23.06
N ALA A 444 9.88 7.12 23.16
CA ALA A 444 9.21 5.93 23.63
C ALA A 444 8.87 5.02 22.43
N MET A 445 9.27 3.77 22.52
CA MET A 445 8.82 2.70 21.62
C MET A 445 7.74 1.89 22.32
N VAL A 446 6.56 1.85 21.74
CA VAL A 446 5.40 1.17 22.31
C VAL A 446 4.95 0.09 21.35
N LYS A 447 4.78 -1.15 21.86
CA LYS A 447 4.16 -2.24 21.11
C LYS A 447 2.75 -2.48 21.62
N TYR A 448 1.82 -2.53 20.71
CA TYR A 448 0.40 -2.76 20.94
C TYR A 448 -0.15 -3.87 20.05
N ASP A 449 -0.96 -4.74 20.63
CA ASP A 449 -1.89 -5.52 19.82
C ASP A 449 -3.12 -4.64 19.55
N LEU A 450 -3.52 -4.53 18.27
CA LEU A 450 -4.67 -3.74 17.84
C LEU A 450 -5.54 -4.57 16.88
N PRO A 451 -6.88 -4.47 16.95
CA PRO A 451 -7.72 -5.02 15.89
C PRO A 451 -7.49 -4.26 14.59
N LEU A 452 -7.20 -4.97 13.51
CA LEU A 452 -6.88 -4.34 12.22
C LEU A 452 -8.02 -3.43 11.73
N ASN A 453 -9.28 -3.82 11.97
CA ASN A 453 -10.44 -3.02 11.57
C ASN A 453 -10.49 -1.63 12.25
N GLU A 454 -9.95 -1.48 13.46
CA GLU A 454 -9.88 -0.18 14.15
C GLU A 454 -8.73 0.71 13.63
N VAL A 455 -7.79 0.11 12.90
CA VAL A 455 -6.63 0.81 12.32
C VAL A 455 -6.92 1.29 10.90
N VAL A 456 -7.64 0.49 10.12
CA VAL A 456 -7.90 0.70 8.70
C VAL A 456 -8.65 2.00 8.38
N PHE A 457 -9.39 2.61 9.29
CA PHE A 457 -10.19 3.79 8.97
C PHE A 457 -9.42 5.12 9.06
N ASP A 458 -8.91 5.45 10.24
CA ASP A 458 -8.38 6.81 10.53
C ASP A 458 -7.24 6.82 11.56
N PHE A 459 -6.79 5.64 12.00
CA PHE A 459 -5.79 5.54 13.08
C PHE A 459 -4.49 6.28 12.74
N TYR A 460 -3.99 6.14 11.52
CA TYR A 460 -2.75 6.76 11.10
C TYR A 460 -2.84 8.29 11.08
N ASP A 461 -3.93 8.83 10.57
CA ASP A 461 -4.16 10.27 10.54
C ASP A 461 -4.32 10.86 11.95
N ARG A 462 -5.02 10.13 12.83
CA ARG A 462 -5.12 10.50 14.24
C ARG A 462 -3.79 10.41 14.96
N LEU A 463 -3.01 9.36 14.71
CA LEU A 463 -1.68 9.20 15.28
C LEU A 463 -0.78 10.38 14.90
N LYS A 464 -0.76 10.76 13.63
CA LYS A 464 -0.06 11.97 13.16
C LYS A 464 -0.59 13.23 13.83
N SER A 465 -1.90 13.38 13.95
CA SER A 465 -2.52 14.56 14.55
C SER A 465 -2.14 14.70 16.04
N VAL A 466 -2.28 13.64 16.85
CA VAL A 466 -1.99 13.68 18.30
C VAL A 466 -0.49 13.81 18.61
N SER A 467 0.37 13.40 17.68
CA SER A 467 1.83 13.49 17.80
C SER A 467 2.43 14.64 17.00
N ARG A 468 1.63 15.51 16.39
CA ARG A 468 2.06 16.57 15.47
C ARG A 468 2.99 16.08 14.35
N GLY A 469 2.78 14.87 13.88
CA GLY A 469 3.57 14.22 12.84
C GLY A 469 4.85 13.52 13.32
N TYR A 470 5.16 13.56 14.62
CA TYR A 470 6.40 12.99 15.15
C TYR A 470 6.34 11.50 15.50
N ALA A 471 5.15 10.89 15.53
CA ALA A 471 5.04 9.44 15.74
C ALA A 471 5.18 8.69 14.43
N SER A 472 6.02 7.66 14.43
CA SER A 472 6.07 6.66 13.37
C SER A 472 5.31 5.40 13.77
N PHE A 473 4.77 4.71 12.79
CA PHE A 473 3.91 3.55 12.96
C PHE A 473 4.28 2.47 11.94
N ASP A 474 4.46 1.28 12.43
CA ASP A 474 4.62 0.06 11.64
C ASP A 474 3.82 -1.07 12.27
N TYR A 475 3.39 -2.06 11.47
CA TYR A 475 2.62 -3.17 11.98
C TYR A 475 2.82 -4.44 11.16
N HIS A 476 2.54 -5.56 11.77
CA HIS A 476 2.41 -6.84 11.07
C HIS A 476 1.17 -7.59 11.55
N LEU A 477 0.59 -8.38 10.67
CA LEU A 477 -0.55 -9.24 11.00
C LEU A 477 -0.10 -10.32 11.98
N THR A 478 -0.93 -10.55 12.99
CA THR A 478 -0.77 -11.65 13.94
C THR A 478 -1.89 -12.67 13.74
N ASP A 479 -2.58 -13.04 14.80
CA ASP A 479 -3.63 -14.05 14.78
C ASP A 479 -5.03 -13.42 14.70
N TYR A 480 -6.04 -14.26 14.50
CA TYR A 480 -7.42 -13.90 14.64
C TYR A 480 -7.86 -14.07 16.11
N LYS A 481 -8.57 -13.08 16.67
CA LYS A 481 -9.13 -13.18 18.01
C LYS A 481 -10.65 -13.09 17.98
N PRO A 482 -11.36 -13.82 18.88
CA PRO A 482 -12.82 -13.70 19.03
C PRO A 482 -13.24 -12.26 19.33
N ALA A 483 -14.36 -11.82 18.70
CA ALA A 483 -14.89 -10.47 18.87
C ALA A 483 -16.42 -10.44 18.80
N ASP A 484 -17.04 -9.57 19.62
CA ASP A 484 -18.48 -9.30 19.56
C ASP A 484 -18.81 -8.29 18.47
N LEU A 485 -18.86 -8.77 17.23
CA LEU A 485 -19.13 -7.96 16.06
C LEU A 485 -20.62 -7.92 15.73
N VAL A 486 -21.05 -6.78 15.19
CA VAL A 486 -22.42 -6.60 14.71
C VAL A 486 -22.40 -5.94 13.33
N LYS A 487 -23.35 -6.32 12.49
CA LYS A 487 -23.58 -5.67 11.20
C LYS A 487 -24.34 -4.37 11.43
N LEU A 488 -23.67 -3.25 11.22
CA LEU A 488 -24.26 -1.93 11.19
C LEU A 488 -24.76 -1.63 9.77
N GLN A 489 -26.07 -1.36 9.64
CA GLN A 489 -26.70 -1.01 8.38
C GLN A 489 -27.23 0.42 8.41
N MET A 490 -26.98 1.17 7.35
CA MET A 490 -27.59 2.48 7.15
C MET A 490 -28.83 2.35 6.28
N LEU A 491 -29.93 2.94 6.75
CA LEU A 491 -31.21 2.97 6.03
C LEU A 491 -31.51 4.41 5.64
N VAL A 492 -31.74 4.65 4.36
CA VAL A 492 -32.15 5.96 3.85
C VAL A 492 -33.55 5.84 3.28
N ASN A 493 -34.49 6.61 3.82
CA ASN A 493 -35.93 6.52 3.55
C ASN A 493 -36.56 5.13 3.81
N GLY A 494 -35.89 4.29 4.61
CA GLY A 494 -36.30 2.91 4.92
C GLY A 494 -35.60 1.84 4.11
N ASP A 495 -34.92 2.21 3.03
CA ASP A 495 -34.17 1.28 2.17
C ASP A 495 -32.74 1.12 2.68
N PRO A 496 -32.20 -0.11 2.77
CA PRO A 496 -30.82 -0.35 3.17
C PRO A 496 -29.86 0.12 2.08
N VAL A 497 -28.75 0.74 2.51
CA VAL A 497 -27.67 1.20 1.63
C VAL A 497 -26.48 0.26 1.83
N ASP A 498 -26.36 -0.73 0.98
CA ASP A 498 -25.35 -1.79 1.09
C ASP A 498 -23.93 -1.27 1.13
N ALA A 499 -23.62 -0.24 0.34
CA ALA A 499 -22.31 0.40 0.28
C ALA A 499 -21.86 1.05 1.61
N LEU A 500 -22.80 1.31 2.53
CA LEU A 500 -22.55 1.85 3.87
C LEU A 500 -22.65 0.79 4.98
N ALA A 501 -22.86 -0.49 4.61
CA ALA A 501 -22.89 -1.57 5.59
C ALA A 501 -21.47 -1.87 6.08
N MET A 502 -21.30 -2.08 7.40
CA MET A 502 -20.01 -2.42 7.99
C MET A 502 -20.15 -3.36 9.18
N LEU A 503 -19.11 -4.15 9.44
CA LEU A 503 -18.98 -4.91 10.67
C LEU A 503 -18.21 -4.06 11.68
N VAL A 504 -18.80 -3.86 12.84
CA VAL A 504 -18.22 -3.05 13.93
C VAL A 504 -18.37 -3.77 15.26
N HIS A 505 -17.45 -3.51 16.18
CA HIS A 505 -17.59 -4.01 17.53
C HIS A 505 -18.84 -3.41 18.19
N ARG A 506 -19.62 -4.23 18.93
CA ARG A 506 -20.92 -3.85 19.52
C ARG A 506 -20.85 -2.56 20.35
N THR A 507 -19.77 -2.37 21.10
CA THR A 507 -19.60 -1.20 21.96
C THR A 507 -19.50 0.12 21.18
N ARG A 508 -19.07 0.06 19.91
CA ARG A 508 -18.89 1.24 19.04
C ARG A 508 -20.02 1.45 18.04
N ALA A 509 -20.90 0.48 17.91
CA ALA A 509 -21.93 0.50 16.88
C ALA A 509 -22.87 1.70 17.00
N GLU A 510 -23.26 2.12 18.23
CA GLU A 510 -24.15 3.25 18.42
C GLU A 510 -23.49 4.58 18.10
N SER A 511 -22.28 4.84 18.61
CA SER A 511 -21.55 6.08 18.34
C SER A 511 -21.27 6.24 16.85
N ARG A 512 -20.81 5.16 16.19
CA ARG A 512 -20.53 5.18 14.76
C ARG A 512 -21.78 5.35 13.91
N GLY A 513 -22.85 4.65 14.23
CA GLY A 513 -24.13 4.77 13.53
C GLY A 513 -24.74 6.17 13.65
N ARG A 514 -24.61 6.82 14.82
CA ARG A 514 -25.07 8.20 15.04
C ARG A 514 -24.26 9.19 14.22
N ALA A 515 -22.96 9.12 14.29
CA ALA A 515 -22.06 10.03 13.57
C ALA A 515 -22.23 9.90 12.05
N MET A 516 -22.39 8.69 11.51
CA MET A 516 -22.71 8.48 10.10
C MET A 516 -24.07 9.07 9.72
N ALA A 517 -25.10 8.89 10.54
CA ALA A 517 -26.43 9.43 10.27
C ALA A 517 -26.43 10.97 10.28
N GLU A 518 -25.70 11.60 11.19
CA GLU A 518 -25.49 13.05 11.24
C GLU A 518 -24.79 13.55 9.98
N LYS A 519 -23.72 12.89 9.55
CA LYS A 519 -22.97 13.26 8.37
C LYS A 519 -23.78 13.12 7.08
N LEU A 520 -24.50 12.03 6.91
CA LEU A 520 -25.40 11.85 5.79
C LEU A 520 -26.51 12.90 5.75
N LYS A 521 -27.04 13.33 6.91
CA LYS A 521 -28.03 14.40 6.99
C LYS A 521 -27.51 15.75 6.51
N GLU A 522 -26.22 16.05 6.74
CA GLU A 522 -25.60 17.29 6.27
C GLU A 522 -25.47 17.33 4.75
N LEU A 523 -25.19 16.17 4.13
CA LEU A 523 -24.79 16.06 2.73
C LEU A 523 -25.93 15.67 1.79
N ILE A 524 -26.95 14.94 2.29
CA ILE A 524 -28.11 14.62 1.47
C ILE A 524 -28.99 15.88 1.29
N PRO A 525 -29.22 16.33 0.05
CA PRO A 525 -30.00 17.55 -0.19
C PRO A 525 -31.45 17.38 0.24
N PRO A 526 -32.14 18.46 0.67
CA PRO A 526 -33.55 18.41 1.01
C PRO A 526 -34.41 18.01 -0.18
N HIS A 527 -35.23 16.99 0.01
CA HIS A 527 -36.24 16.54 -0.96
C HIS A 527 -37.62 17.14 -0.71
N MET A 528 -38.57 16.92 -1.60
CA MET A 528 -39.97 17.37 -1.44
C MET A 528 -40.67 16.67 -0.25
N PHE A 529 -40.09 15.63 0.32
CA PHE A 529 -40.56 14.89 1.51
C PHE A 529 -39.42 14.75 2.52
N GLN A 530 -39.76 14.37 3.75
CA GLN A 530 -38.77 14.09 4.79
C GLN A 530 -38.05 12.79 4.51
N VAL A 531 -36.73 12.82 4.56
CA VAL A 531 -35.88 11.64 4.39
C VAL A 531 -35.36 11.22 5.76
N PRO A 532 -35.86 10.13 6.36
CA PRO A 532 -35.29 9.55 7.56
C PRO A 532 -34.00 8.82 7.19
N ILE A 533 -32.94 9.06 7.95
CA ILE A 533 -31.67 8.36 7.91
C ILE A 533 -31.55 7.61 9.22
N GLN A 534 -31.33 6.31 9.16
CA GLN A 534 -31.36 5.45 10.33
C GLN A 534 -30.17 4.49 10.32
N ALA A 535 -29.55 4.30 11.46
CA ALA A 535 -28.59 3.24 11.68
C ALA A 535 -29.26 2.09 12.42
N ALA A 536 -29.09 0.87 11.94
CA ALA A 536 -29.76 -0.31 12.49
C ALA A 536 -28.80 -1.49 12.67
N ILE A 537 -29.07 -2.31 13.69
CA ILE A 537 -28.41 -3.60 13.96
C ILE A 537 -29.49 -4.65 14.04
N GLY A 538 -29.47 -5.66 13.15
CA GLY A 538 -30.44 -6.77 13.15
C GLY A 538 -31.90 -6.29 13.12
N GLY A 539 -32.19 -5.20 12.38
CA GLY A 539 -33.50 -4.58 12.26
C GLY A 539 -33.88 -3.61 13.40
N LYS A 540 -33.09 -3.54 14.49
CA LYS A 540 -33.30 -2.57 15.58
C LYS A 540 -32.62 -1.26 15.24
N ILE A 541 -33.34 -0.16 15.18
CA ILE A 541 -32.81 1.18 14.96
C ILE A 541 -32.09 1.65 16.23
N ILE A 542 -30.81 2.02 16.09
CA ILE A 542 -29.94 2.49 17.18
C ILE A 542 -29.70 4.00 17.12
N ALA A 543 -29.75 4.60 15.91
CA ALA A 543 -29.64 6.03 15.72
C ALA A 543 -30.58 6.48 14.59
N ARG A 544 -31.05 7.71 14.66
CA ARG A 544 -31.95 8.30 13.65
C ARG A 544 -31.74 9.78 13.51
N GLU A 545 -31.58 10.18 12.25
CA GLU A 545 -31.58 11.58 11.82
C GLU A 545 -32.65 11.81 10.73
N THR A 546 -32.95 13.04 10.41
CA THR A 546 -33.99 13.35 9.41
C THR A 546 -33.60 14.57 8.61
N VAL A 547 -33.47 14.43 7.28
CA VAL A 547 -33.40 15.57 6.37
C VAL A 547 -34.78 16.17 6.22
N ARG A 548 -34.90 17.47 6.50
CA ARG A 548 -36.20 18.18 6.44
C ARG A 548 -36.65 18.31 4.99
N ALA A 549 -37.97 18.18 4.78
CA ALA A 549 -38.55 18.40 3.46
C ALA A 549 -38.43 19.87 3.02
N PHE A 550 -38.17 20.08 1.73
CA PHE A 550 -38.24 21.41 1.15
C PHE A 550 -39.64 22.02 1.39
N ARG A 551 -39.70 23.19 1.97
CA ARG A 551 -40.97 23.87 2.29
C ARG A 551 -41.32 24.83 1.18
N LYS A 552 -42.26 24.47 0.33
CA LYS A 552 -42.92 25.44 -0.57
C LYS A 552 -44.04 26.13 0.23
N ASP A 553 -44.03 27.43 0.33
CA ASP A 553 -45.11 28.17 0.97
C ASP A 553 -46.34 28.18 0.06
N VAL A 554 -47.21 27.20 0.30
CA VAL A 554 -48.49 27.05 -0.46
C VAL A 554 -49.54 28.02 0.01
N THR A 555 -49.28 28.76 1.10
CA THR A 555 -50.20 29.74 1.71
C THR A 555 -49.88 31.18 1.35
N ALA A 556 -48.74 31.46 0.68
CA ALA A 556 -48.28 32.80 0.31
C ALA A 556 -49.29 33.60 -0.50
N LYS A 557 -50.14 32.93 -1.28
CA LYS A 557 -51.19 33.57 -2.09
C LYS A 557 -52.56 33.63 -1.41
N CYS A 558 -52.66 33.25 -0.12
CA CYS A 558 -53.92 33.33 0.63
C CYS A 558 -54.01 34.67 1.34
N TYR A 559 -54.62 35.64 0.69
CA TYR A 559 -54.96 36.93 1.28
C TYR A 559 -56.17 36.82 2.22
N GLY A 560 -56.09 37.42 3.42
CA GLY A 560 -57.19 37.49 4.38
C GLY A 560 -57.37 36.24 5.25
N GLY A 561 -58.15 36.35 6.29
CA GLY A 561 -58.32 35.42 7.41
C GLY A 561 -58.97 34.06 7.16
N ASP A 562 -58.97 33.51 5.92
CA ASP A 562 -59.57 32.19 5.63
C ASP A 562 -58.68 31.04 6.15
N ALA A 563 -58.83 30.78 7.45
CA ALA A 563 -58.13 29.72 8.14
C ALA A 563 -58.47 28.31 7.59
N THR A 564 -59.69 28.14 7.06
CA THR A 564 -60.14 26.84 6.50
C THR A 564 -59.45 26.51 5.18
N ARG A 565 -59.27 27.50 4.31
CA ARG A 565 -58.57 27.33 3.05
C ARG A 565 -57.06 27.07 3.26
N LYS A 566 -56.43 27.80 4.19
CA LYS A 566 -55.05 27.57 4.60
C LYS A 566 -54.83 26.15 5.09
N ARG A 567 -55.75 25.66 5.98
CA ARG A 567 -55.69 24.28 6.52
C ARG A 567 -55.84 23.24 5.42
N LYS A 568 -56.80 23.38 4.49
CA LYS A 568 -56.99 22.46 3.36
C LYS A 568 -55.77 22.40 2.44
N LEU A 569 -55.11 23.55 2.17
CA LEU A 569 -53.89 23.56 1.37
C LEU A 569 -52.71 22.88 2.07
N LEU A 570 -52.55 23.06 3.36
CA LEU A 570 -51.56 22.40 4.17
C LEU A 570 -51.80 20.88 4.25
N ASP A 571 -53.07 20.46 4.41
CA ASP A 571 -53.44 19.03 4.43
C ASP A 571 -53.19 18.37 3.08
N LYS A 572 -53.55 19.03 1.95
CA LYS A 572 -53.20 18.53 0.61
C LYS A 572 -51.68 18.43 0.39
N GLN A 573 -50.92 19.43 0.86
CA GLN A 573 -49.46 19.38 0.80
C GLN A 573 -48.89 18.21 1.60
N LYS A 574 -49.43 17.97 2.79
CA LYS A 574 -49.05 16.87 3.68
C LYS A 574 -49.33 15.49 3.03
N GLU A 575 -50.52 15.36 2.43
CA GLU A 575 -50.92 14.14 1.73
C GLU A 575 -50.08 13.89 0.47
N GLY A 576 -49.83 14.94 -0.33
CA GLY A 576 -48.95 14.87 -1.49
C GLY A 576 -47.51 14.45 -1.11
N LYS A 577 -46.96 15.02 -0.03
CA LYS A 577 -45.66 14.63 0.50
C LYS A 577 -45.62 13.16 0.99
N LYS A 578 -46.72 12.68 1.59
CA LYS A 578 -46.86 11.29 2.01
C LYS A 578 -46.84 10.32 0.83
N ARG A 579 -47.53 10.66 -0.27
CA ARG A 579 -47.52 9.86 -1.53
C ARG A 579 -46.13 9.90 -2.18
N MET A 580 -45.50 11.08 -2.31
CA MET A 580 -44.16 11.20 -2.86
C MET A 580 -43.11 10.40 -2.09
N ARG A 581 -43.23 10.29 -0.76
CA ARG A 581 -42.36 9.47 0.07
C ARG A 581 -42.46 7.98 -0.26
N GLN A 582 -43.62 7.48 -0.63
CA GLN A 582 -43.84 6.06 -0.96
C GLN A 582 -43.20 5.62 -2.29
N PHE A 583 -43.02 6.57 -3.23
CA PHE A 583 -42.52 6.28 -4.58
C PHE A 583 -41.21 6.99 -4.92
N GLY A 584 -40.74 7.91 -4.06
CA GLY A 584 -39.54 8.72 -4.31
C GLY A 584 -38.26 7.96 -3.95
N LYS A 585 -37.43 7.64 -4.93
CA LYS A 585 -36.04 7.26 -4.69
C LYS A 585 -35.29 8.49 -4.16
N VAL A 586 -34.44 8.26 -3.17
CA VAL A 586 -33.55 9.28 -2.64
C VAL A 586 -32.21 9.10 -3.33
N ASP A 587 -31.82 10.11 -4.06
CA ASP A 587 -30.49 10.17 -4.65
C ASP A 587 -29.49 10.58 -3.58
N ILE A 588 -28.48 9.74 -3.34
CA ILE A 588 -27.42 9.98 -2.36
C ILE A 588 -26.20 10.47 -3.14
N PRO A 589 -25.77 11.74 -2.93
CA PRO A 589 -24.60 12.25 -3.60
C PRO A 589 -23.34 11.41 -3.27
N GLN A 590 -22.44 11.29 -4.24
CA GLN A 590 -21.18 10.56 -4.06
C GLN A 590 -20.36 11.08 -2.86
N GLU A 591 -20.31 12.40 -2.69
CA GLU A 591 -19.65 13.06 -1.57
C GLU A 591 -20.20 12.59 -0.22
N ALA A 592 -21.49 12.26 -0.16
CA ALA A 592 -22.12 11.74 1.06
C ALA A 592 -21.64 10.35 1.42
N PHE A 593 -21.39 9.47 0.44
CA PHE A 593 -20.77 8.15 0.70
C PHE A 593 -19.37 8.30 1.27
N ILE A 594 -18.51 9.06 0.59
CA ILE A 594 -17.11 9.27 1.00
C ILE A 594 -17.04 9.90 2.38
N ALA A 595 -17.84 10.94 2.64
CA ALA A 595 -17.81 11.66 3.90
C ALA A 595 -18.42 10.84 5.07
N ALA A 596 -19.47 10.06 4.81
CA ALA A 596 -20.05 9.18 5.84
C ALA A 596 -19.08 8.08 6.29
N LEU A 597 -18.20 7.62 5.39
CA LEU A 597 -17.19 6.61 5.68
C LEU A 597 -16.00 7.16 6.47
N LYS A 598 -15.69 8.46 6.29
CA LYS A 598 -14.59 9.16 6.97
C LYS A 598 -15.02 9.83 8.30
N VAL A 599 -16.17 9.46 8.83
CA VAL A 599 -16.65 10.06 10.10
C VAL A 599 -15.81 9.60 11.28
N ASP A 600 -15.26 10.56 12.00
CA ASP A 600 -14.54 10.39 13.24
C ASP A 600 -15.47 10.02 14.40
N VAL A 601 -15.15 8.95 15.13
CA VAL A 601 -15.88 8.51 16.35
C VAL A 601 -14.88 8.22 17.47
#